data_4c94a49e74efdc7b35d89f76b50ad97d
#
_entry.id   4c94a49e74efdc7b35d89f76b50ad97d
#
_cell.length_a   1.000
_cell.length_b   1.000
_cell.length_c   1.000
_cell.angle_alpha   90.00
_cell.angle_beta   90.00
_cell.angle_gamma   90.00
#
_symmetry.space_group_name_H-M   'P 1'
#
loop_
_entity.id
_entity.type
_entity.pdbx_description
1 polymer ?
#
loop_
_entity_poly.entity_id
_entity_poly.type
_entity_poly.pdbx_seq_one_letter_code
_entity_poly.pdbx_strand_id
1 'polypeptide(L)'
;MDLIKIKDIYSSPSYNSKIIVAGWVKAFRGNRFIELNDGSTIQNIQCVITDSNSDNKIIKKINVGSSLKIQGTLIESIGKGQTFEIEIIDIEILGESDPDKYPIQPKKHSLEFLREQAHLRIRTSTFSAVMRIRSKLAFGVHQFFNEKGFNYVHTPIITSSDAEGAGEMFQVTTLNNKQKDKKEVDYSEDFFGKKTSLTVSGQLEAETYALGLGDVYTFGPTFRAENSNTSRHASEFWMIEPEMAFYDLNDNMNLAESFLKNVLKYIMDSCKEDLKFLDERLIKEQSQKPKNERDELSLIEKINFTIDNEFTRISYSDAFEILKNSNYNKKKKFNYLITEWGCDFQSEHERFLVEKHFKSPVIIFDYPSKIKA
;
A
#
# COMPACT_ATOMS: atom_id res chain seq x y z
N MET A 1 -21.52 10.05 27.45
CA MET A 1 -21.30 10.40 26.03
C MET A 1 -20.30 9.42 25.45
N ASP A 2 -20.58 8.93 24.26
CA ASP A 2 -19.70 7.99 23.57
C ASP A 2 -18.54 8.72 22.91
N LEU A 3 -17.44 8.00 22.72
CA LEU A 3 -16.26 8.49 22.03
C LEU A 3 -16.56 8.64 20.52
N ILE A 4 -16.36 9.84 19.97
CA ILE A 4 -16.59 10.13 18.55
C ILE A 4 -15.25 10.07 17.79
N LYS A 5 -15.25 9.45 16.60
CA LYS A 5 -14.09 9.46 15.71
C LYS A 5 -13.93 10.79 15.02
N ILE A 6 -12.69 11.25 14.87
CA ILE A 6 -12.38 12.52 14.18
C ILE A 6 -12.92 12.51 12.74
N LYS A 7 -12.82 11.39 12.02
CA LYS A 7 -13.39 11.26 10.65
C LYS A 7 -14.90 11.55 10.60
N ASP A 8 -15.64 11.13 11.65
CA ASP A 8 -17.10 11.29 11.68
C ASP A 8 -17.48 12.75 11.93
N ILE A 9 -16.66 13.49 12.70
CA ILE A 9 -16.81 14.94 12.89
C ILE A 9 -16.62 15.66 11.56
N TYR A 10 -15.58 15.27 10.76
CA TYR A 10 -15.35 15.84 9.43
C TYR A 10 -16.46 15.52 8.43
N SER A 11 -17.07 14.34 8.55
CA SER A 11 -18.16 13.92 7.64
C SER A 11 -19.49 14.58 7.97
N SER A 12 -19.78 14.86 9.25
CA SER A 12 -21.05 15.43 9.70
C SER A 12 -20.85 16.24 10.99
N PRO A 13 -20.35 17.48 10.91
CA PRO A 13 -20.09 18.31 12.07
C PRO A 13 -21.40 18.76 12.74
N SER A 14 -21.52 18.47 14.05
CA SER A 14 -22.63 18.94 14.90
C SER A 14 -22.17 20.13 15.75
N TYR A 15 -22.28 21.33 15.23
CA TYR A 15 -21.87 22.54 15.93
C TYR A 15 -22.66 22.76 17.23
N ASN A 16 -21.99 23.38 18.22
CA ASN A 16 -22.48 23.65 19.55
C ASN A 16 -22.87 22.39 20.34
N SER A 17 -22.48 21.21 19.90
CA SER A 17 -22.67 19.97 20.64
C SER A 17 -21.48 19.65 21.52
N LYS A 18 -21.75 19.04 22.69
CA LYS A 18 -20.70 18.46 23.52
C LYS A 18 -20.26 17.13 22.94
N ILE A 19 -18.96 16.96 22.77
CA ILE A 19 -18.35 15.75 22.21
C ILE A 19 -17.17 15.29 23.06
N ILE A 20 -16.86 14.01 22.94
CA ILE A 20 -15.65 13.40 23.52
C ILE A 20 -14.83 12.79 22.39
N VAL A 21 -13.56 13.18 22.30
CA VAL A 21 -12.57 12.62 21.37
C VAL A 21 -11.37 12.09 22.14
N ALA A 22 -10.71 11.07 21.61
CA ALA A 22 -9.41 10.63 22.13
C ALA A 22 -8.42 10.45 20.98
N GLY A 23 -7.14 10.72 21.22
CA GLY A 23 -6.13 10.62 20.18
C GLY A 23 -4.75 10.99 20.68
N TRP A 24 -3.82 11.09 19.74
CA TRP A 24 -2.43 11.46 19.98
C TRP A 24 -2.17 12.91 19.57
N VAL A 25 -1.41 13.60 20.41
CA VAL A 25 -0.96 14.97 20.14
C VAL A 25 0.04 14.98 18.99
N LYS A 26 -0.32 15.65 17.90
CA LYS A 26 0.53 15.87 16.72
C LYS A 26 1.35 17.14 16.83
N ALA A 27 0.75 18.20 17.42
CA ALA A 27 1.40 19.44 17.74
C ALA A 27 0.74 20.08 18.95
N PHE A 28 1.52 20.83 19.73
CA PHE A 28 1.04 21.65 20.84
C PHE A 28 1.70 23.01 20.77
N ARG A 29 0.92 24.07 20.59
CA ARG A 29 1.42 25.42 20.34
C ARG A 29 0.88 26.43 21.33
N GLY A 30 1.79 27.28 21.84
CA GLY A 30 1.43 28.39 22.73
C GLY A 30 0.75 27.96 24.02
N ASN A 31 0.94 26.72 24.47
CA ASN A 31 0.24 26.12 25.61
C ASN A 31 -1.30 26.23 25.52
N ARG A 32 -1.84 26.39 24.32
CA ARG A 32 -3.26 26.64 24.08
C ARG A 32 -3.86 25.78 22.97
N PHE A 33 -3.13 25.53 21.88
CA PHE A 33 -3.64 24.86 20.68
C PHE A 33 -3.07 23.45 20.57
N ILE A 34 -3.92 22.45 20.77
CA ILE A 34 -3.57 21.04 20.64
C ILE A 34 -4.09 20.53 19.29
N GLU A 35 -3.21 20.04 18.44
CA GLU A 35 -3.61 19.23 17.27
C GLU A 35 -3.68 17.77 17.67
N LEU A 36 -4.89 17.20 17.63
CA LEU A 36 -5.17 15.82 18.00
C LEU A 36 -5.51 14.98 16.76
N ASN A 37 -5.02 13.75 16.71
CA ASN A 37 -5.36 12.78 15.67
C ASN A 37 -5.62 11.41 16.30
N ASP A 38 -6.73 10.76 15.92
CA ASP A 38 -7.13 9.44 16.41
C ASP A 38 -6.81 8.29 15.43
N GLY A 39 -6.13 8.58 14.31
CA GLY A 39 -5.81 7.61 13.27
C GLY A 39 -6.93 7.32 12.29
N SER A 40 -8.16 7.76 12.53
CA SER A 40 -9.31 7.49 11.66
C SER A 40 -9.29 8.26 10.33
N THR A 41 -8.57 9.37 10.29
CA THR A 41 -8.40 10.25 9.12
C THR A 41 -6.98 10.82 9.07
N ILE A 42 -6.60 11.37 7.91
CA ILE A 42 -5.35 12.14 7.77
C ILE A 42 -5.42 13.49 8.47
N GLN A 43 -6.62 14.03 8.63
CA GLN A 43 -6.86 15.34 9.21
C GLN A 43 -6.71 15.32 10.73
N ASN A 44 -6.13 16.38 11.29
CA ASN A 44 -6.08 16.61 12.74
C ASN A 44 -7.25 17.49 13.13
N ILE A 45 -7.73 17.35 14.37
CA ILE A 45 -8.68 18.30 14.95
C ILE A 45 -7.96 19.23 15.92
N GLN A 46 -8.21 20.53 15.82
CA GLN A 46 -7.70 21.50 16.77
C GLN A 46 -8.57 21.51 18.01
N CYS A 47 -7.94 21.37 19.19
CA CYS A 47 -8.58 21.54 20.48
C CYS A 47 -7.96 22.76 21.16
N VAL A 48 -8.81 23.67 21.67
CA VAL A 48 -8.40 24.97 22.20
C VAL A 48 -8.64 25.00 23.71
N ILE A 49 -7.56 25.26 24.46
CA ILE A 49 -7.63 25.49 25.91
C ILE A 49 -8.09 26.92 26.15
N THR A 50 -9.15 27.09 26.94
CA THR A 50 -9.67 28.40 27.37
C THR A 50 -9.10 28.79 28.74
N ASP A 51 -9.18 30.06 29.09
CA ASP A 51 -8.66 30.57 30.34
C ASP A 51 -9.31 29.91 31.58
N SER A 52 -10.56 29.46 31.45
CA SER A 52 -11.31 28.74 32.48
C SER A 52 -10.76 27.34 32.78
N ASN A 53 -9.99 26.74 31.85
CA ASN A 53 -9.46 25.37 31.91
C ASN A 53 -7.94 25.31 31.91
N SER A 54 -7.27 26.40 32.28
CA SER A 54 -5.81 26.53 32.29
C SER A 54 -5.17 25.93 33.54
N ASP A 55 -5.47 24.63 33.89
CA ASP A 55 -4.68 23.96 34.94
C ASP A 55 -3.25 23.77 34.44
N ASN A 56 -2.37 24.66 34.91
CA ASN A 56 -0.95 24.67 34.51
C ASN A 56 -0.22 23.36 34.82
N LYS A 57 -0.73 22.50 35.71
CA LYS A 57 -0.09 21.20 36.01
C LYS A 57 -0.36 20.18 34.89
N ILE A 58 -1.59 20.12 34.36
CA ILE A 58 -1.96 19.21 33.27
C ILE A 58 -1.31 19.66 31.98
N ILE A 59 -1.40 20.97 31.69
CA ILE A 59 -0.86 21.55 30.46
C ILE A 59 0.66 21.29 30.31
N LYS A 60 1.44 21.41 31.39
CA LYS A 60 2.88 21.14 31.39
C LYS A 60 3.27 19.69 31.07
N LYS A 61 2.35 18.75 31.18
CA LYS A 61 2.57 17.32 30.91
C LYS A 61 2.20 16.94 29.47
N ILE A 62 1.52 17.82 28.73
CA ILE A 62 1.14 17.60 27.34
C ILE A 62 2.33 17.82 26.44
N ASN A 63 2.75 16.76 25.74
CA ASN A 63 3.84 16.78 24.77
C ASN A 63 3.38 16.12 23.46
N VAL A 64 4.13 16.37 22.38
CA VAL A 64 3.92 15.62 21.13
C VAL A 64 4.07 14.13 21.39
N GLY A 65 3.11 13.36 20.92
CA GLY A 65 3.05 11.91 21.16
C GLY A 65 2.24 11.49 22.38
N SER A 66 1.91 12.41 23.31
CA SER A 66 0.98 12.10 24.41
C SER A 66 -0.38 11.66 23.87
N SER A 67 -1.06 10.77 24.58
CA SER A 67 -2.44 10.40 24.29
C SER A 67 -3.39 11.10 25.26
N LEU A 68 -4.41 11.72 24.70
CA LEU A 68 -5.38 12.52 25.45
C LEU A 68 -6.80 12.03 25.15
N LYS A 69 -7.67 12.17 26.15
CA LYS A 69 -9.11 12.17 25.98
C LYS A 69 -9.62 13.56 26.32
N ILE A 70 -10.34 14.18 25.39
CA ILE A 70 -10.80 15.56 25.48
C ILE A 70 -12.30 15.57 25.39
N GLN A 71 -12.93 16.19 26.39
CA GLN A 71 -14.33 16.58 26.36
C GLN A 71 -14.41 18.07 26.03
N GLY A 72 -15.24 18.45 25.06
CA GLY A 72 -15.38 19.83 24.66
C GLY A 72 -16.63 20.11 23.85
N THR A 73 -16.78 21.35 23.42
CA THR A 73 -17.84 21.79 22.53
C THR A 73 -17.27 21.98 21.14
N LEU A 74 -17.90 21.39 20.13
CA LEU A 74 -17.53 21.61 18.72
C LEU A 74 -18.05 22.96 18.29
N ILE A 75 -17.15 23.84 17.87
CA ILE A 75 -17.49 25.21 17.44
C ILE A 75 -16.93 25.47 16.04
N GLU A 76 -17.49 26.45 15.34
CA GLU A 76 -16.92 26.98 14.11
C GLU A 76 -15.59 27.66 14.42
N SER A 77 -14.55 27.36 13.64
CA SER A 77 -13.24 27.96 13.88
C SER A 77 -13.19 29.40 13.39
N ILE A 78 -12.65 30.28 14.23
CA ILE A 78 -12.37 31.68 13.84
C ILE A 78 -11.04 31.76 13.06
N GLY A 79 -10.20 30.72 13.16
CA GLY A 79 -8.86 30.67 12.56
C GLY A 79 -8.91 30.33 11.07
N LYS A 80 -7.97 30.89 10.30
CA LYS A 80 -7.75 30.50 8.90
C LYS A 80 -7.14 29.09 8.81
N GLY A 81 -7.71 28.22 7.97
CA GLY A 81 -7.13 26.91 7.64
C GLY A 81 -7.84 25.72 8.24
N GLN A 82 -8.86 25.90 9.06
CA GLN A 82 -9.72 24.86 9.60
C GLN A 82 -11.18 25.32 9.65
N THR A 83 -12.12 24.38 9.50
CA THR A 83 -13.55 24.69 9.47
C THR A 83 -14.14 24.77 10.89
N PHE A 84 -13.63 23.94 11.79
CA PHE A 84 -14.13 23.84 13.18
C PHE A 84 -13.00 23.50 14.14
N GLU A 85 -13.27 23.69 15.43
CA GLU A 85 -12.38 23.35 16.52
C GLU A 85 -13.17 22.89 17.74
N ILE A 86 -12.50 22.26 18.69
CA ILE A 86 -13.09 21.83 19.96
C ILE A 86 -12.65 22.84 21.03
N GLU A 87 -13.61 23.56 21.57
CA GLU A 87 -13.41 24.32 22.81
C GLU A 87 -13.41 23.36 23.99
N ILE A 88 -12.26 23.23 24.66
CA ILE A 88 -12.02 22.20 25.67
C ILE A 88 -12.81 22.55 26.94
N ILE A 89 -13.52 21.53 27.49
CA ILE A 89 -14.16 21.57 28.82
C ILE A 89 -13.29 20.80 29.79
N ASP A 90 -12.77 19.63 29.41
CA ASP A 90 -11.96 18.77 30.30
C ASP A 90 -10.91 18.00 29.48
N ILE A 91 -9.76 17.72 30.08
CA ILE A 91 -8.63 16.96 29.51
C ILE A 91 -8.21 15.86 30.46
N GLU A 92 -8.22 14.64 29.99
CA GLU A 92 -7.64 13.48 30.66
C GLU A 92 -6.38 13.03 29.90
N ILE A 93 -5.22 12.97 30.54
CA ILE A 93 -3.99 12.40 29.97
C ILE A 93 -4.06 10.89 30.13
N LEU A 94 -4.23 10.17 29.03
CA LEU A 94 -4.23 8.70 29.00
C LEU A 94 -2.82 8.11 29.00
N GLY A 95 -1.87 8.86 28.46
CA GLY A 95 -0.45 8.48 28.43
C GLY A 95 0.43 9.67 28.18
N GLU A 96 1.44 9.83 29.00
CA GLU A 96 2.46 10.88 28.84
C GLU A 96 3.49 10.49 27.77
N SER A 97 4.10 11.47 27.12
CA SER A 97 5.22 11.30 26.18
C SER A 97 6.40 12.13 26.66
N ASP A 98 7.55 11.48 26.75
CA ASP A 98 8.80 12.14 27.09
C ASP A 98 9.35 12.82 25.80
N PRO A 99 9.44 14.16 25.74
CA PRO A 99 9.85 14.88 24.54
C PRO A 99 11.29 14.57 24.11
N ASP A 100 12.17 14.18 25.05
CA ASP A 100 13.57 13.85 24.77
C ASP A 100 13.72 12.45 24.17
N LYS A 101 12.75 11.55 24.41
CA LYS A 101 12.77 10.16 23.95
C LYS A 101 11.85 9.89 22.75
N TYR A 102 10.84 10.74 22.54
CA TYR A 102 9.89 10.55 21.45
C TYR A 102 10.45 11.06 20.12
N PRO A 103 10.81 10.17 19.17
CA PRO A 103 11.58 10.56 17.98
C PRO A 103 10.74 11.20 16.87
N ILE A 104 9.41 10.99 16.87
CA ILE A 104 8.51 11.49 15.82
C ILE A 104 8.03 12.90 16.17
N GLN A 105 8.90 13.87 15.93
CA GLN A 105 8.60 15.29 16.13
C GLN A 105 7.82 15.88 14.93
N PRO A 106 7.15 17.04 15.06
CA PRO A 106 6.39 17.69 13.97
C PRO A 106 7.33 18.34 12.94
N LYS A 107 8.14 17.52 12.27
CA LYS A 107 9.06 17.87 11.19
C LYS A 107 9.08 16.80 10.10
N LYS A 108 9.65 17.09 8.93
CA LYS A 108 9.84 16.10 7.87
C LYS A 108 10.90 15.08 8.32
N HIS A 109 10.56 13.81 8.23
CA HIS A 109 11.46 12.67 8.46
C HIS A 109 11.77 11.97 7.14
N SER A 110 13.01 11.47 6.98
CA SER A 110 13.35 10.61 5.85
C SER A 110 12.73 9.22 5.99
N LEU A 111 12.55 8.51 4.88
CA LEU A 111 12.03 7.15 4.92
C LEU A 111 13.01 6.18 5.60
N GLU A 112 14.32 6.42 5.47
CA GLU A 112 15.38 5.66 6.13
C GLU A 112 15.23 5.75 7.65
N PHE A 113 15.15 6.96 8.20
CA PHE A 113 14.91 7.19 9.63
C PHE A 113 13.61 6.50 10.10
N LEU A 114 12.54 6.59 9.31
CA LEU A 114 11.27 5.96 9.67
C LEU A 114 11.30 4.42 9.60
N ARG A 115 12.22 3.82 8.83
CA ARG A 115 12.46 2.37 8.88
C ARG A 115 13.13 1.96 10.19
N GLU A 116 14.07 2.74 10.69
CA GLU A 116 14.69 2.51 12.00
C GLU A 116 13.68 2.67 13.14
N GLN A 117 12.73 3.61 13.01
CA GLN A 117 11.65 3.83 13.96
C GLN A 117 10.38 3.03 13.61
N ALA A 118 10.54 1.76 13.22
CA ALA A 118 9.48 0.93 12.63
C ALA A 118 8.17 0.87 13.48
N HIS A 119 8.28 0.80 14.80
CA HIS A 119 7.16 0.73 15.74
C HIS A 119 6.42 2.07 15.93
N LEU A 120 7.03 3.20 15.55
CA LEU A 120 6.43 4.53 15.68
C LEU A 120 6.08 5.17 14.33
N ARG A 121 6.65 4.68 13.22
CA ARG A 121 6.45 5.29 11.89
C ARG A 121 4.98 5.42 11.47
N ILE A 122 4.12 4.51 11.97
CA ILE A 122 2.67 4.57 11.70
C ILE A 122 2.01 5.84 12.25
N ARG A 123 2.61 6.51 13.21
CA ARG A 123 2.14 7.79 13.74
C ARG A 123 2.41 8.96 12.80
N THR A 124 3.20 8.78 11.72
CA THR A 124 3.38 9.80 10.70
C THR A 124 2.23 9.82 9.70
N SER A 125 1.90 11.00 9.17
CA SER A 125 0.83 11.14 8.17
C SER A 125 1.06 10.26 6.95
N THR A 126 2.31 10.13 6.48
CA THR A 126 2.64 9.30 5.32
C THR A 126 2.31 7.83 5.53
N PHE A 127 2.82 7.23 6.62
CA PHE A 127 2.58 5.80 6.85
C PHE A 127 1.15 5.51 7.25
N SER A 128 0.49 6.40 8.00
CA SER A 128 -0.93 6.23 8.32
C SER A 128 -1.83 6.32 7.10
N ALA A 129 -1.56 7.24 6.15
CA ALA A 129 -2.28 7.33 4.89
C ALA A 129 -2.10 6.06 4.04
N VAL A 130 -0.83 5.61 3.85
CA VAL A 130 -0.53 4.37 3.11
C VAL A 130 -1.25 3.17 3.72
N MET A 131 -1.27 3.04 5.05
CA MET A 131 -1.90 1.88 5.71
C MET A 131 -3.43 1.93 5.65
N ARG A 132 -4.06 3.12 5.68
CA ARG A 132 -5.51 3.24 5.44
C ARG A 132 -5.86 2.86 4.01
N ILE A 133 -5.11 3.34 3.01
CA ILE A 133 -5.28 2.95 1.61
C ILE A 133 -5.08 1.44 1.45
N ARG A 134 -4.00 0.86 2.01
CA ARG A 134 -3.75 -0.58 1.96
C ARG A 134 -4.91 -1.39 2.54
N SER A 135 -5.45 -0.97 3.67
CA SER A 135 -6.61 -1.62 4.30
C SER A 135 -7.85 -1.59 3.39
N LYS A 136 -8.11 -0.43 2.76
CA LYS A 136 -9.23 -0.29 1.82
C LYS A 136 -9.02 -1.09 0.53
N LEU A 137 -7.78 -1.09 -0.01
CA LEU A 137 -7.45 -1.93 -1.17
C LEU A 137 -7.70 -3.41 -0.90
N ALA A 138 -7.25 -3.91 0.26
CA ALA A 138 -7.47 -5.31 0.63
C ALA A 138 -8.97 -5.67 0.67
N PHE A 139 -9.79 -4.79 1.24
CA PHE A 139 -11.23 -4.96 1.24
C PHE A 139 -11.81 -4.89 -0.19
N GLY A 140 -11.37 -3.92 -1.00
CA GLY A 140 -11.81 -3.77 -2.40
C GLY A 140 -11.47 -4.99 -3.27
N VAL A 141 -10.33 -5.66 -3.03
CA VAL A 141 -9.98 -6.93 -3.68
C VAL A 141 -11.03 -8.00 -3.36
N HIS A 142 -11.31 -8.21 -2.07
CA HIS A 142 -12.32 -9.19 -1.65
C HIS A 142 -13.71 -8.85 -2.17
N GLN A 143 -14.09 -7.58 -2.14
CA GLN A 143 -15.38 -7.12 -2.66
C GLN A 143 -15.53 -7.43 -4.15
N PHE A 144 -14.53 -7.08 -4.97
CA PHE A 144 -14.55 -7.32 -6.41
C PHE A 144 -14.76 -8.78 -6.76
N PHE A 145 -13.95 -9.66 -6.18
CA PHE A 145 -14.05 -11.10 -6.48
C PHE A 145 -15.34 -11.71 -5.94
N ASN A 146 -15.79 -11.31 -4.76
CA ASN A 146 -17.06 -11.77 -4.20
C ASN A 146 -18.26 -11.35 -5.06
N GLU A 147 -18.32 -10.10 -5.54
CA GLU A 147 -19.37 -9.60 -6.42
C GLU A 147 -19.38 -10.31 -7.78
N LYS A 148 -18.24 -10.86 -8.23
CA LYS A 148 -18.15 -11.69 -9.44
C LYS A 148 -18.41 -13.18 -9.19
N GLY A 149 -18.70 -13.58 -7.96
CA GLY A 149 -19.02 -14.97 -7.62
C GLY A 149 -17.82 -15.86 -7.36
N PHE A 150 -16.62 -15.30 -7.26
CA PHE A 150 -15.41 -16.07 -6.92
C PHE A 150 -15.39 -16.49 -5.47
N ASN A 151 -14.90 -17.69 -5.22
CA ASN A 151 -14.66 -18.21 -3.87
C ASN A 151 -13.25 -17.83 -3.40
N TYR A 152 -13.15 -17.22 -2.21
CA TYR A 152 -11.85 -16.99 -1.57
C TYR A 152 -11.29 -18.28 -1.00
N VAL A 153 -10.08 -18.64 -1.35
CA VAL A 153 -9.36 -19.82 -0.86
C VAL A 153 -8.14 -19.39 -0.07
N HIS A 154 -8.03 -19.93 1.16
CA HIS A 154 -6.81 -19.81 1.94
C HIS A 154 -5.87 -20.97 1.61
N THR A 155 -4.80 -20.69 0.86
CA THR A 155 -3.79 -21.70 0.51
C THR A 155 -2.71 -21.82 1.60
N PRO A 156 -2.09 -22.98 1.79
CA PRO A 156 -1.05 -23.19 2.79
C PRO A 156 0.15 -22.26 2.58
N ILE A 157 0.64 -21.67 3.67
CA ILE A 157 1.87 -20.85 3.67
C ILE A 157 3.11 -21.73 3.77
N ILE A 158 3.02 -22.85 4.51
CA ILE A 158 4.09 -23.84 4.59
C ILE A 158 3.76 -24.97 3.61
N THR A 159 4.64 -25.21 2.66
CA THR A 159 4.43 -26.19 1.59
C THR A 159 5.72 -26.99 1.32
N SER A 160 5.56 -28.18 0.75
CA SER A 160 6.67 -28.95 0.17
C SER A 160 6.74 -28.84 -1.35
N SER A 161 5.81 -28.11 -1.96
CA SER A 161 5.74 -27.91 -3.40
C SER A 161 6.38 -26.59 -3.79
N ASP A 162 7.12 -26.63 -4.90
CA ASP A 162 7.59 -25.47 -5.62
C ASP A 162 6.55 -25.10 -6.67
N ALA A 163 6.17 -23.83 -6.74
CA ALA A 163 5.23 -23.34 -7.74
C ALA A 163 5.98 -23.09 -9.07
N GLU A 164 6.20 -24.15 -9.85
CA GLU A 164 6.81 -24.13 -11.19
C GLU A 164 8.18 -23.42 -11.27
N GLY A 165 8.98 -23.47 -10.19
CA GLY A 165 10.25 -22.74 -10.11
C GLY A 165 10.11 -21.22 -10.00
N ALA A 166 8.95 -20.74 -9.55
CA ALA A 166 8.62 -19.31 -9.52
C ALA A 166 9.50 -18.45 -8.61
N GLY A 167 10.39 -19.06 -7.79
CA GLY A 167 11.31 -18.31 -6.95
C GLY A 167 12.15 -19.17 -6.01
N GLU A 168 13.22 -18.60 -5.45
CA GLU A 168 13.99 -19.24 -4.39
C GLU A 168 13.16 -19.29 -3.10
N MET A 169 13.09 -20.46 -2.45
CA MET A 169 12.24 -20.69 -1.29
C MET A 169 13.00 -20.54 0.03
N PHE A 170 12.38 -19.86 1.00
CA PHE A 170 12.84 -19.91 2.39
C PHE A 170 12.47 -21.24 3.02
N GLN A 171 13.45 -21.94 3.58
CA GLN A 171 13.23 -23.22 4.25
C GLN A 171 12.58 -23.03 5.63
N VAL A 172 11.58 -23.87 5.93
CA VAL A 172 10.95 -23.99 7.25
C VAL A 172 11.40 -25.32 7.87
N THR A 173 12.01 -25.27 9.06
CA THR A 173 12.52 -26.48 9.75
C THR A 173 12.51 -26.28 11.26
N THR A 174 12.26 -27.34 11.99
CA THR A 174 12.39 -27.43 13.45
C THR A 174 13.69 -28.14 13.88
N LEU A 175 14.50 -28.61 12.92
CA LEU A 175 15.77 -29.28 13.19
C LEU A 175 16.79 -28.29 13.76
N ASN A 176 17.48 -28.73 14.83
CA ASN A 176 18.53 -27.93 15.49
C ASN A 176 19.81 -27.85 14.63
N ASN A 177 20.61 -26.81 14.84
CA ASN A 177 21.88 -26.55 14.13
C ASN A 177 22.89 -27.71 14.19
N LYS A 178 22.78 -28.63 15.14
CA LYS A 178 23.68 -29.82 15.27
C LYS A 178 23.57 -30.78 14.08
N GLN A 179 22.54 -30.74 13.27
CA GLN A 179 22.43 -31.55 12.04
C GLN A 179 22.99 -30.85 10.80
N LYS A 180 23.33 -29.55 10.87
CA LYS A 180 23.93 -28.81 9.75
C LYS A 180 25.36 -29.28 9.39
N ASP A 181 26.04 -29.95 10.29
CA ASP A 181 27.39 -30.53 10.06
C ASP A 181 27.38 -31.87 9.30
N LYS A 182 26.20 -32.46 9.08
CA LYS A 182 26.04 -33.63 8.22
C LYS A 182 26.01 -33.18 6.74
N LYS A 183 26.72 -33.94 5.87
CA LYS A 183 26.73 -33.66 4.42
C LYS A 183 25.33 -33.65 3.76
N GLU A 184 24.36 -34.33 4.36
CA GLU A 184 22.96 -34.35 3.98
C GLU A 184 22.08 -34.22 5.22
N VAL A 185 21.09 -33.35 5.16
CA VAL A 185 20.11 -33.15 6.23
C VAL A 185 19.02 -34.22 6.11
N ASP A 186 18.83 -35.00 7.18
CA ASP A 186 17.75 -35.96 7.24
C ASP A 186 16.43 -35.27 7.70
N TYR A 187 15.59 -34.97 6.75
CA TYR A 187 14.30 -34.34 7.00
C TYR A 187 13.23 -35.30 7.54
N SER A 188 13.47 -36.60 7.60
CA SER A 188 12.50 -37.54 8.20
C SER A 188 12.30 -37.28 9.69
N GLU A 189 13.28 -36.67 10.36
CA GLU A 189 13.22 -36.24 11.76
C GLU A 189 12.63 -34.84 11.95
N ASP A 190 12.33 -34.11 10.87
CA ASP A 190 11.72 -32.78 10.93
C ASP A 190 10.21 -32.86 11.21
N PHE A 191 9.59 -31.74 11.60
CA PHE A 191 8.18 -31.67 12.01
C PHE A 191 7.23 -32.32 10.99
N PHE A 192 7.44 -32.07 9.70
CA PHE A 192 6.62 -32.62 8.61
C PHE A 192 7.16 -33.92 8.01
N GLY A 193 8.26 -34.48 8.52
CA GLY A 193 8.91 -35.66 7.99
C GLY A 193 9.48 -35.51 6.56
N LYS A 194 9.59 -34.29 6.06
CA LYS A 194 10.09 -33.92 4.73
C LYS A 194 10.53 -32.47 4.69
N LYS A 195 11.32 -32.11 3.67
CA LYS A 195 11.71 -30.71 3.44
C LYS A 195 10.47 -29.86 3.17
N THR A 196 10.32 -28.76 3.91
CA THR A 196 9.25 -27.76 3.73
C THR A 196 9.82 -26.37 3.63
N SER A 197 9.05 -25.48 3.03
CA SER A 197 9.45 -24.10 2.75
C SER A 197 8.24 -23.17 2.89
N LEU A 198 8.51 -21.86 2.94
CA LEU A 198 7.47 -20.85 2.77
C LEU A 198 7.07 -20.80 1.29
N THR A 199 5.77 -20.66 1.02
CA THR A 199 5.24 -20.64 -0.35
C THR A 199 5.73 -19.44 -1.14
N VAL A 200 6.00 -19.63 -2.42
CA VAL A 200 6.32 -18.57 -3.39
C VAL A 200 5.09 -18.12 -4.19
N SER A 201 3.98 -18.89 -4.13
CA SER A 201 2.70 -18.62 -4.79
C SER A 201 1.64 -19.56 -4.20
N GLY A 202 0.40 -19.09 -4.15
CA GLY A 202 -0.75 -19.93 -3.80
C GLY A 202 -1.39 -20.64 -5.01
N GLN A 203 -0.85 -20.44 -6.21
CA GLN A 203 -1.43 -20.90 -7.48
C GLN A 203 -1.72 -22.39 -7.49
N LEU A 204 -0.74 -23.26 -7.23
CA LEU A 204 -0.90 -24.72 -7.36
C LEU A 204 -2.02 -25.27 -6.49
N GLU A 205 -2.11 -24.79 -5.25
CA GLU A 205 -3.19 -25.19 -4.36
C GLU A 205 -4.53 -24.59 -4.81
N ALA A 206 -4.56 -23.32 -5.27
CA ALA A 206 -5.76 -22.67 -5.77
C ALA A 206 -6.33 -23.36 -7.01
N GLU A 207 -5.51 -23.85 -7.94
CA GLU A 207 -5.92 -24.64 -9.10
C GLU A 207 -6.68 -25.91 -8.69
N THR A 208 -6.26 -26.58 -7.62
CA THR A 208 -6.98 -27.77 -7.14
C THR A 208 -8.39 -27.43 -6.65
N TYR A 209 -8.59 -26.25 -6.07
CA TYR A 209 -9.93 -25.78 -5.68
C TYR A 209 -10.76 -25.32 -6.88
N ALA A 210 -10.13 -24.71 -7.89
CA ALA A 210 -10.80 -24.31 -9.12
C ALA A 210 -11.43 -25.52 -9.84
N LEU A 211 -10.79 -26.70 -9.80
CA LEU A 211 -11.33 -27.95 -10.36
C LEU A 211 -12.63 -28.45 -9.68
N GLY A 212 -12.97 -27.90 -8.52
CA GLY A 212 -14.20 -28.25 -7.80
C GLY A 212 -15.17 -27.09 -7.62
N LEU A 213 -14.66 -25.85 -7.57
CA LEU A 213 -15.44 -24.65 -7.28
C LEU A 213 -15.60 -23.71 -8.49
N GLY A 214 -14.88 -23.96 -9.59
CA GLY A 214 -14.91 -23.16 -10.80
C GLY A 214 -14.02 -21.94 -10.68
N ASP A 215 -14.56 -20.83 -10.20
CA ASP A 215 -13.84 -19.57 -10.07
C ASP A 215 -13.42 -19.34 -8.60
N VAL A 216 -12.11 -19.29 -8.37
CA VAL A 216 -11.51 -19.07 -7.04
C VAL A 216 -10.47 -17.98 -7.09
N TYR A 217 -10.09 -17.44 -5.94
CA TYR A 217 -8.92 -16.60 -5.81
C TYR A 217 -8.25 -16.80 -4.46
N THR A 218 -6.94 -16.66 -4.45
CA THR A 218 -6.17 -16.49 -3.21
C THR A 218 -5.70 -15.04 -3.11
N PHE A 219 -5.63 -14.53 -1.91
CA PHE A 219 -5.04 -13.23 -1.58
C PHE A 219 -4.32 -13.37 -0.26
N GLY A 220 -3.02 -13.61 -0.34
CA GLY A 220 -2.23 -13.98 0.82
C GLY A 220 -0.74 -13.72 0.69
N PRO A 221 0.01 -13.91 1.79
CA PRO A 221 1.44 -13.70 1.82
C PRO A 221 2.18 -14.76 1.02
N THR A 222 3.19 -14.32 0.26
CA THR A 222 4.14 -15.13 -0.46
C THR A 222 5.56 -14.69 -0.14
N PHE A 223 6.52 -15.59 -0.32
CA PHE A 223 7.90 -15.40 0.14
C PHE A 223 8.88 -15.84 -0.94
N ARG A 224 9.81 -14.97 -1.30
CA ARG A 224 10.86 -15.28 -2.29
C ARG A 224 12.21 -14.86 -1.73
N ALA A 225 13.17 -15.78 -1.77
CA ALA A 225 14.51 -15.63 -1.18
C ALA A 225 15.53 -15.05 -2.16
N GLU A 226 15.12 -14.63 -3.36
CA GLU A 226 16.04 -14.07 -4.34
C GLU A 226 16.80 -12.87 -3.80
N ASN A 227 18.11 -12.86 -3.99
CA ASN A 227 18.96 -11.73 -3.65
C ASN A 227 18.85 -10.62 -4.70
N SER A 228 17.76 -9.86 -4.65
CA SER A 228 17.50 -8.76 -5.57
C SER A 228 17.28 -7.44 -4.84
N ASN A 229 18.11 -6.44 -5.16
CA ASN A 229 18.08 -5.10 -4.57
C ASN A 229 17.40 -4.08 -5.47
N THR A 230 16.19 -4.37 -5.96
CA THR A 230 15.41 -3.42 -6.75
C THR A 230 14.26 -2.84 -5.94
N SER A 231 13.71 -1.71 -6.37
CA SER A 231 12.54 -1.10 -5.73
C SER A 231 11.24 -1.92 -5.86
N ARG A 232 11.25 -2.98 -6.66
CA ARG A 232 10.08 -3.84 -6.94
C ARG A 232 10.16 -5.21 -6.28
N HIS A 233 11.29 -5.57 -5.65
CA HIS A 233 11.47 -6.87 -5.00
C HIS A 233 11.38 -6.73 -3.48
N ALA A 234 10.55 -7.56 -2.89
CA ALA A 234 10.46 -7.75 -1.45
C ALA A 234 10.48 -9.25 -1.16
N SER A 235 11.12 -9.65 -0.06
CA SER A 235 11.18 -11.06 0.34
C SER A 235 9.85 -11.59 0.86
N GLU A 236 8.94 -10.70 1.26
CA GLU A 236 7.57 -11.00 1.67
C GLU A 236 6.63 -9.99 1.02
N PHE A 237 5.60 -10.48 0.34
CA PHE A 237 4.58 -9.65 -0.30
C PHE A 237 3.28 -10.45 -0.43
N TRP A 238 2.17 -9.76 -0.71
CA TRP A 238 0.89 -10.40 -0.91
C TRP A 238 0.58 -10.48 -2.40
N MET A 239 0.18 -11.66 -2.86
CA MET A 239 -0.27 -11.89 -4.23
C MET A 239 -1.79 -11.98 -4.29
N ILE A 240 -2.34 -11.56 -5.43
CA ILE A 240 -3.74 -11.71 -5.81
C ILE A 240 -3.74 -12.66 -6.99
N GLU A 241 -4.25 -13.87 -6.80
CA GLU A 241 -4.10 -14.98 -7.74
C GLU A 241 -5.47 -15.60 -8.00
N PRO A 242 -6.25 -15.09 -8.97
CA PRO A 242 -7.49 -15.72 -9.42
C PRO A 242 -7.19 -16.93 -10.32
N GLU A 243 -7.94 -18.02 -10.11
CA GLU A 243 -7.90 -19.23 -10.92
C GLU A 243 -9.31 -19.56 -11.42
N MET A 244 -9.47 -19.70 -12.73
CA MET A 244 -10.75 -19.88 -13.39
C MET A 244 -10.74 -21.11 -14.30
N ALA A 245 -11.51 -22.14 -13.94
CA ALA A 245 -11.49 -23.44 -14.62
C ALA A 245 -11.90 -23.41 -16.10
N PHE A 246 -12.67 -22.41 -16.53
CA PHE A 246 -13.26 -22.36 -17.87
C PHE A 246 -12.94 -21.08 -18.65
N TYR A 247 -12.03 -20.23 -18.14
CA TYR A 247 -11.62 -19.01 -18.82
C TYR A 247 -10.51 -19.28 -19.84
N ASP A 248 -10.57 -18.55 -20.94
CA ASP A 248 -9.46 -18.44 -21.88
C ASP A 248 -8.59 -17.20 -21.61
N LEU A 249 -7.58 -16.96 -22.43
CA LEU A 249 -6.68 -15.81 -22.31
C LEU A 249 -7.44 -14.48 -22.42
N ASN A 250 -8.45 -14.40 -23.31
CA ASN A 250 -9.24 -13.17 -23.48
C ASN A 250 -10.08 -12.88 -22.24
N ASP A 251 -10.67 -13.92 -21.64
CA ASP A 251 -11.44 -13.80 -20.40
C ASP A 251 -10.54 -13.32 -19.25
N ASN A 252 -9.32 -13.86 -19.15
CA ASN A 252 -8.36 -13.43 -18.14
C ASN A 252 -7.92 -11.97 -18.34
N MET A 253 -7.67 -11.54 -19.59
CA MET A 253 -7.37 -10.13 -19.88
C MET A 253 -8.54 -9.21 -19.52
N ASN A 254 -9.80 -9.64 -19.79
CA ASN A 254 -11.00 -8.89 -19.39
C ASN A 254 -11.12 -8.76 -17.87
N LEU A 255 -10.86 -9.87 -17.16
CA LEU A 255 -10.88 -9.89 -15.70
C LEU A 255 -9.82 -8.95 -15.13
N ALA A 256 -8.59 -9.01 -15.62
CA ALA A 256 -7.48 -8.16 -15.17
C ALA A 256 -7.79 -6.66 -15.36
N GLU A 257 -8.30 -6.26 -16.53
CA GLU A 257 -8.70 -4.87 -16.78
C GLU A 257 -9.83 -4.43 -15.84
N SER A 258 -10.88 -5.24 -15.75
CA SER A 258 -12.04 -4.97 -14.87
C SER A 258 -11.62 -4.87 -13.40
N PHE A 259 -10.75 -5.76 -12.94
CA PHE A 259 -10.22 -5.79 -11.58
C PHE A 259 -9.45 -4.49 -11.25
N LEU A 260 -8.47 -4.13 -12.08
CA LEU A 260 -7.66 -2.94 -11.84
C LEU A 260 -8.50 -1.67 -11.83
N LYS A 261 -9.40 -1.49 -12.80
CA LYS A 261 -10.31 -0.32 -12.85
C LYS A 261 -11.21 -0.25 -11.61
N ASN A 262 -11.77 -1.38 -11.19
CA ASN A 262 -12.69 -1.43 -10.05
C ASN A 262 -11.98 -1.08 -8.73
N VAL A 263 -10.86 -1.72 -8.42
CA VAL A 263 -10.15 -1.47 -7.15
C VAL A 263 -9.56 -0.06 -7.09
N LEU A 264 -9.08 0.49 -8.22
CA LEU A 264 -8.60 1.86 -8.30
C LEU A 264 -9.74 2.86 -8.09
N LYS A 265 -10.91 2.64 -8.71
CA LYS A 265 -12.09 3.46 -8.49
C LYS A 265 -12.55 3.42 -7.04
N TYR A 266 -12.57 2.22 -6.44
CA TYR A 266 -12.94 2.03 -5.05
C TYR A 266 -12.07 2.86 -4.09
N ILE A 267 -10.75 2.90 -4.27
CA ILE A 267 -9.87 3.71 -3.41
C ILE A 267 -9.99 5.20 -3.71
N MET A 268 -10.21 5.59 -4.97
CA MET A 268 -10.47 6.99 -5.32
C MET A 268 -11.70 7.53 -4.60
N ASP A 269 -12.72 6.70 -4.40
CA ASP A 269 -13.93 7.08 -3.69
C ASP A 269 -13.77 7.03 -2.16
N SER A 270 -13.08 6.00 -1.64
CA SER A 270 -13.02 5.72 -0.20
C SER A 270 -11.82 6.35 0.53
N CYS A 271 -10.79 6.84 -0.19
CA CYS A 271 -9.54 7.34 0.37
C CYS A 271 -9.12 8.71 -0.17
N LYS A 272 -10.07 9.56 -0.55
CA LYS A 272 -9.81 10.85 -1.22
C LYS A 272 -8.76 11.71 -0.52
N GLU A 273 -8.91 11.93 0.77
CA GLU A 273 -8.00 12.79 1.53
C GLU A 273 -6.59 12.20 1.68
N ASP A 274 -6.50 10.88 1.88
CA ASP A 274 -5.21 10.19 1.96
C ASP A 274 -4.48 10.21 0.61
N LEU A 275 -5.21 9.97 -0.49
CA LEU A 275 -4.65 10.03 -1.84
C LEU A 275 -4.19 11.44 -2.20
N LYS A 276 -5.00 12.46 -1.90
CA LYS A 276 -4.64 13.87 -2.11
C LYS A 276 -3.35 14.22 -1.36
N PHE A 277 -3.24 13.84 -0.09
CA PHE A 277 -2.03 14.08 0.70
C PHE A 277 -0.79 13.42 0.08
N LEU A 278 -0.91 12.17 -0.36
CA LEU A 278 0.21 11.45 -1.00
C LEU A 278 0.57 12.05 -2.36
N ASP A 279 -0.43 12.45 -3.15
CA ASP A 279 -0.23 13.11 -4.45
C ASP A 279 0.54 14.44 -4.30
N GLU A 280 0.09 15.31 -3.40
CA GLU A 280 0.78 16.57 -3.09
C GLU A 280 2.22 16.34 -2.60
N ARG A 281 2.44 15.30 -1.81
CA ARG A 281 3.78 14.92 -1.35
C ARG A 281 4.66 14.50 -2.52
N LEU A 282 4.15 13.62 -3.40
CA LEU A 282 4.90 13.15 -4.57
C LEU A 282 5.19 14.28 -5.55
N ILE A 283 4.25 15.19 -5.81
CA ILE A 283 4.47 16.38 -6.63
C ILE A 283 5.64 17.21 -6.08
N LYS A 284 5.68 17.44 -4.76
CA LYS A 284 6.81 18.15 -4.10
C LYS A 284 8.14 17.40 -4.27
N GLU A 285 8.15 16.08 -4.14
CA GLU A 285 9.36 15.26 -4.33
C GLU A 285 9.82 15.30 -5.79
N GLN A 286 8.90 15.15 -6.75
CA GLN A 286 9.20 15.26 -8.18
C GLN A 286 9.73 16.65 -8.57
N SER A 287 9.21 17.72 -7.95
CA SER A 287 9.66 19.10 -8.22
C SER A 287 11.14 19.33 -7.90
N GLN A 288 11.73 18.51 -7.02
CA GLN A 288 13.15 18.56 -6.63
C GLN A 288 14.07 17.83 -7.61
N LYS A 289 13.52 16.99 -8.51
CA LYS A 289 14.29 16.27 -9.53
C LYS A 289 14.54 17.14 -10.77
N PRO A 290 15.60 16.85 -11.56
CA PRO A 290 15.77 17.43 -12.89
C PRO A 290 14.52 17.25 -13.76
N LYS A 291 14.20 18.24 -14.60
CA LYS A 291 12.95 18.24 -15.39
C LYS A 291 12.75 17.00 -16.25
N ASN A 292 13.84 16.43 -16.79
CA ASN A 292 13.83 15.22 -17.62
C ASN A 292 13.61 13.92 -16.84
N GLU A 293 13.67 13.98 -15.51
CA GLU A 293 13.46 12.81 -14.61
C GLU A 293 12.11 12.86 -13.89
N ARG A 294 11.33 13.91 -14.14
CA ARG A 294 10.02 14.06 -13.52
C ARG A 294 8.99 13.22 -14.24
N ASP A 295 8.10 12.62 -13.47
CA ASP A 295 6.89 11.99 -14.03
C ASP A 295 6.02 13.07 -14.70
N GLU A 296 5.40 12.73 -15.83
CA GLU A 296 4.49 13.64 -16.54
C GLU A 296 3.13 13.78 -15.85
N LEU A 297 2.70 12.70 -15.17
CA LEU A 297 1.42 12.62 -14.47
C LEU A 297 1.65 12.50 -12.97
N SER A 298 0.80 13.14 -12.18
CA SER A 298 0.73 12.94 -10.73
C SER A 298 0.17 11.55 -10.37
N LEU A 299 0.16 11.17 -9.10
CA LEU A 299 -0.41 9.90 -8.65
C LEU A 299 -1.89 9.78 -9.02
N ILE A 300 -2.68 10.82 -8.73
CA ILE A 300 -4.13 10.84 -9.01
C ILE A 300 -4.38 10.81 -10.52
N GLU A 301 -3.60 11.55 -11.30
CA GLU A 301 -3.70 11.54 -12.77
C GLU A 301 -3.36 10.16 -13.35
N LYS A 302 -2.36 9.44 -12.82
CA LYS A 302 -2.04 8.05 -13.24
C LYS A 302 -3.18 7.09 -12.92
N ILE A 303 -3.81 7.24 -11.75
CA ILE A 303 -4.95 6.41 -11.36
C ILE A 303 -6.12 6.66 -12.32
N ASN A 304 -6.48 7.92 -12.55
CA ASN A 304 -7.55 8.29 -13.49
C ASN A 304 -7.24 7.84 -14.92
N PHE A 305 -6.01 8.00 -15.37
CA PHE A 305 -5.57 7.49 -16.68
C PHE A 305 -5.84 5.98 -16.83
N THR A 306 -5.62 5.20 -15.77
CA THR A 306 -5.89 3.76 -15.80
C THR A 306 -7.39 3.44 -15.77
N ILE A 307 -8.19 4.21 -15.03
CA ILE A 307 -9.64 4.01 -14.92
C ILE A 307 -10.37 4.39 -16.22
N ASP A 308 -9.99 5.54 -16.81
CA ASP A 308 -10.76 6.19 -17.87
C ASP A 308 -10.44 5.67 -19.27
N ASN A 309 -9.31 4.97 -19.46
CA ASN A 309 -8.91 4.45 -20.76
C ASN A 309 -9.14 2.93 -20.86
N GLU A 310 -9.53 2.46 -22.05
CA GLU A 310 -9.51 1.04 -22.39
C GLU A 310 -8.07 0.53 -22.48
N PHE A 311 -7.84 -0.71 -22.07
CA PHE A 311 -6.54 -1.33 -22.14
C PHE A 311 -6.25 -1.80 -23.56
N THR A 312 -5.21 -1.27 -24.17
CA THR A 312 -4.72 -1.76 -25.46
C THR A 312 -4.16 -3.16 -25.30
N ARG A 313 -4.60 -4.10 -26.13
CA ARG A 313 -4.10 -5.47 -26.16
C ARG A 313 -3.20 -5.65 -27.37
N ILE A 314 -2.00 -6.12 -27.14
CA ILE A 314 -1.00 -6.27 -28.20
C ILE A 314 -0.16 -7.52 -27.99
N SER A 315 0.11 -8.25 -29.08
CA SER A 315 1.03 -9.39 -29.02
C SER A 315 2.46 -8.93 -28.68
N TYR A 316 3.24 -9.82 -28.07
CA TYR A 316 4.66 -9.55 -27.86
C TYR A 316 5.37 -9.22 -29.17
N SER A 317 5.06 -9.94 -30.26
CA SER A 317 5.69 -9.73 -31.56
C SER A 317 5.42 -8.33 -32.12
N ASP A 318 4.18 -7.85 -32.03
CA ASP A 318 3.84 -6.50 -32.50
C ASP A 318 4.47 -5.44 -31.60
N ALA A 319 4.47 -5.64 -30.29
CA ALA A 319 5.13 -4.76 -29.32
C ALA A 319 6.64 -4.68 -29.59
N PHE A 320 7.27 -5.83 -29.87
CA PHE A 320 8.68 -5.89 -30.26
C PHE A 320 8.97 -5.06 -31.53
N GLU A 321 8.16 -5.18 -32.58
CA GLU A 321 8.33 -4.41 -33.80
C GLU A 321 8.16 -2.90 -33.59
N ILE A 322 7.19 -2.49 -32.78
CA ILE A 322 7.00 -1.09 -32.38
C ILE A 322 8.24 -0.56 -31.67
N LEU A 323 8.74 -1.28 -30.68
CA LEU A 323 9.91 -0.88 -29.89
C LEU A 323 11.17 -0.82 -30.75
N LYS A 324 11.43 -1.87 -31.55
CA LYS A 324 12.59 -1.98 -32.45
C LYS A 324 12.64 -0.84 -33.45
N ASN A 325 11.50 -0.51 -34.02
CA ASN A 325 11.40 0.53 -35.05
C ASN A 325 11.26 1.95 -34.49
N SER A 326 11.11 2.11 -33.19
CA SER A 326 10.94 3.39 -32.50
C SER A 326 12.17 4.30 -32.70
N ASN A 327 11.94 5.62 -32.71
CA ASN A 327 13.01 6.60 -32.67
C ASN A 327 13.85 6.51 -31.38
N TYR A 328 13.29 5.97 -30.30
CA TYR A 328 14.00 5.77 -29.03
C TYR A 328 15.06 4.68 -29.19
N ASN A 329 14.72 3.56 -29.81
CA ASN A 329 15.67 2.49 -30.06
C ASN A 329 16.74 2.90 -31.12
N LYS A 330 16.29 3.45 -32.24
CA LYS A 330 17.20 3.89 -33.34
C LYS A 330 18.22 4.95 -32.91
N LYS A 331 17.82 5.86 -32.01
CA LYS A 331 18.67 6.93 -31.45
C LYS A 331 19.39 6.51 -30.16
N LYS A 332 19.36 5.23 -29.79
CA LYS A 332 19.99 4.66 -28.59
C LYS A 332 19.61 5.39 -27.30
N LYS A 333 18.31 5.71 -27.15
CA LYS A 333 17.78 6.39 -25.96
C LYS A 333 17.34 5.42 -24.86
N PHE A 334 17.10 4.16 -25.19
CA PHE A 334 16.91 3.09 -24.22
C PHE A 334 18.26 2.69 -23.63
N ASN A 335 18.30 2.41 -22.33
CA ASN A 335 19.47 1.83 -21.68
C ASN A 335 19.71 0.39 -22.17
N TYR A 336 18.61 -0.36 -22.43
CA TYR A 336 18.61 -1.71 -22.95
C TYR A 336 18.02 -1.68 -24.36
N LEU A 337 18.87 -1.85 -25.39
CA LEU A 337 18.42 -1.78 -26.78
C LEU A 337 17.64 -3.04 -27.15
N ILE A 338 16.55 -2.85 -27.90
CA ILE A 338 15.79 -3.93 -28.52
C ILE A 338 16.54 -4.35 -29.80
N THR A 339 17.16 -5.52 -29.78
CA THR A 339 18.03 -6.02 -30.87
C THR A 339 17.44 -7.20 -31.60
N GLU A 340 16.98 -8.22 -30.88
CA GLU A 340 16.50 -9.48 -31.40
C GLU A 340 15.16 -9.89 -30.83
N TRP A 341 14.36 -10.63 -31.58
CA TRP A 341 13.09 -11.17 -31.11
C TRP A 341 13.30 -12.17 -29.97
N GLY A 342 12.47 -12.08 -28.95
CA GLY A 342 12.54 -12.90 -27.76
C GLY A 342 13.52 -12.36 -26.71
N CYS A 343 13.91 -11.07 -26.77
CA CYS A 343 14.53 -10.38 -25.65
C CYS A 343 13.48 -10.00 -24.60
N ASP A 344 13.86 -9.97 -23.34
CA ASP A 344 12.96 -9.54 -22.26
C ASP A 344 12.77 -8.01 -22.28
N PHE A 345 11.51 -7.57 -22.15
CA PHE A 345 11.21 -6.14 -22.09
C PHE A 345 11.49 -5.60 -20.67
N GLN A 346 12.27 -4.52 -20.63
CA GLN A 346 12.56 -3.81 -19.41
C GLN A 346 11.49 -2.74 -19.12
N SER A 347 11.39 -2.27 -17.91
CA SER A 347 10.42 -1.23 -17.50
C SER A 347 10.41 0.02 -18.40
N GLU A 348 11.54 0.39 -18.98
CA GLU A 348 11.61 1.53 -19.90
C GLU A 348 10.89 1.27 -21.25
N HIS A 349 10.88 0.02 -21.71
CA HIS A 349 10.17 -0.40 -22.92
C HIS A 349 8.66 -0.40 -22.69
N GLU A 350 8.22 -0.96 -21.56
CA GLU A 350 6.81 -0.97 -21.15
C GLU A 350 6.28 0.45 -20.96
N ARG A 351 7.04 1.32 -20.28
CA ARG A 351 6.69 2.74 -20.13
C ARG A 351 6.60 3.46 -21.48
N PHE A 352 7.50 3.17 -22.42
CA PHE A 352 7.43 3.76 -23.76
C PHE A 352 6.13 3.37 -24.48
N LEU A 353 5.74 2.10 -24.42
CA LEU A 353 4.49 1.64 -25.03
C LEU A 353 3.28 2.35 -24.41
N VAL A 354 3.20 2.41 -23.09
CA VAL A 354 2.08 3.01 -22.35
C VAL A 354 2.04 4.54 -22.51
N GLU A 355 3.17 5.22 -22.24
CA GLU A 355 3.17 6.68 -22.07
C GLU A 355 3.39 7.44 -23.39
N LYS A 356 4.12 6.85 -24.33
CA LYS A 356 4.54 7.55 -25.56
C LYS A 356 3.85 7.04 -26.81
N HIS A 357 3.66 5.72 -26.94
CA HIS A 357 3.11 5.12 -28.15
C HIS A 357 1.59 5.04 -28.12
N PHE A 358 1.00 4.26 -27.22
CA PHE A 358 -0.45 4.05 -27.14
C PHE A 358 -1.17 5.13 -26.37
N LYS A 359 -0.53 5.71 -25.36
CA LYS A 359 -1.14 6.64 -24.40
C LYS A 359 -2.39 6.06 -23.73
N SER A 360 -2.32 4.79 -23.43
CA SER A 360 -3.33 3.99 -22.72
C SER A 360 -2.64 2.87 -21.94
N PRO A 361 -3.28 2.27 -20.93
CA PRO A 361 -2.78 1.04 -20.32
C PRO A 361 -2.64 -0.06 -21.38
N VAL A 362 -1.65 -0.94 -21.23
CA VAL A 362 -1.33 -1.95 -22.25
C VAL A 362 -1.24 -3.32 -21.60
N ILE A 363 -1.88 -4.32 -22.21
CA ILE A 363 -1.70 -5.74 -21.92
C ILE A 363 -0.91 -6.34 -23.07
N ILE A 364 0.27 -6.88 -22.77
CA ILE A 364 1.10 -7.61 -23.72
C ILE A 364 0.87 -9.10 -23.52
N PHE A 365 0.55 -9.83 -24.57
CA PHE A 365 0.27 -11.27 -24.53
C PHE A 365 1.11 -12.03 -25.58
N ASP A 366 1.02 -13.37 -25.58
CA ASP A 366 1.79 -14.26 -26.48
C ASP A 366 3.31 -14.05 -26.38
N TYR A 367 3.83 -14.06 -25.15
CA TYR A 367 5.26 -13.99 -24.90
C TYR A 367 5.99 -15.23 -25.44
N PRO A 368 7.23 -15.09 -25.96
CA PRO A 368 8.03 -16.24 -26.35
C PRO A 368 8.30 -17.19 -25.19
N SER A 369 8.12 -18.50 -25.40
CA SER A 369 8.35 -19.54 -24.38
C SER A 369 9.75 -19.54 -23.77
N LYS A 370 10.76 -19.01 -24.49
CA LYS A 370 12.14 -18.93 -23.97
C LYS A 370 12.35 -17.90 -22.86
N ILE A 371 11.41 -16.96 -22.65
CA ILE A 371 11.51 -15.88 -21.64
C ILE A 371 10.37 -15.87 -20.65
N LYS A 372 9.31 -16.64 -20.90
CA LYS A 372 8.17 -16.81 -19.99
C LYS A 372 7.76 -18.28 -19.95
N ALA A 373 7.50 -18.76 -18.74
CA ALA A 373 6.92 -20.08 -18.53
C ALA A 373 5.45 -20.11 -18.91
#